data_e9b200e10c0fe4e03e5be7392b774de8
#
_entry.id   e9b200e10c0fe4e03e5be7392b774de8
#
_cell.length_a   1.000
_cell.length_b   1.000
_cell.length_c   1.000
_cell.angle_alpha   90.00
_cell.angle_beta   90.00
_cell.angle_gamma   90.00
#
_symmetry.space_group_name_H-M   'P 1'
#
loop_
_entity.id
_entity.type
_entity.pdbx_description
1 polymer ?
#
loop_
_entity_poly.entity_id
_entity_poly.type
_entity_poly.pdbx_seq_one_letter_code
_entity_poly.pdbx_strand_id
1 'polypeptide(L)'
;MSYDISLYRIETKEKERHSNDENFFDNCENLEPFTEEQYRSLRVRLEEYEYVFQEKNKYGLLFEHKEYGTALLTEEALFFTTSFSEDDIFEVGLIASEFTDTGELAKYDPQNDGWEET
;
A
#
# COMPACT_ATOMS: atom_id res chain seq x y z
N MET A 1 15.89 10.27 -2.10
CA MET A 1 14.79 10.10 -1.15
C MET A 1 13.53 9.69 -1.88
N SER A 2 12.67 8.97 -1.21
CA SER A 2 11.44 8.47 -1.81
C SER A 2 10.23 8.82 -0.95
N TYR A 3 9.07 8.86 -1.59
CA TYR A 3 7.79 9.08 -0.92
C TYR A 3 7.04 7.76 -0.89
N ASP A 4 6.58 7.35 0.29
CA ASP A 4 5.95 6.05 0.48
C ASP A 4 4.48 6.19 0.87
N ILE A 5 3.62 5.42 0.20
CA ILE A 5 2.19 5.32 0.50
C ILE A 5 1.87 3.84 0.65
N SER A 6 1.15 3.49 1.70
CA SER A 6 0.86 2.09 2.00
C SER A 6 -0.64 1.83 2.04
N LEU A 7 -1.02 0.61 1.68
CA LEU A 7 -2.40 0.13 1.81
C LEU A 7 -2.41 -1.07 2.73
N TYR A 8 -3.34 -1.06 3.67
CA TYR A 8 -3.56 -2.15 4.64
C TYR A 8 -5.03 -2.51 4.63
N ARG A 9 -5.38 -3.66 5.18
CA ARG A 9 -6.79 -3.98 5.40
C ARG A 9 -7.38 -2.99 6.40
N ILE A 10 -8.67 -2.74 6.30
CA ILE A 10 -9.36 -1.83 7.22
C ILE A 10 -9.22 -2.30 8.68
N GLU A 11 -9.15 -3.62 8.90
CA GLU A 11 -8.93 -4.21 10.22
C GLU A 11 -7.59 -3.81 10.81
N THR A 12 -6.55 -3.70 9.98
CA THR A 12 -5.23 -3.23 10.42
C THR A 12 -5.31 -1.78 10.88
N LYS A 13 -6.02 -0.92 10.15
CA LYS A 13 -6.24 0.47 10.52
C LYS A 13 -6.91 0.57 11.89
N GLU A 14 -7.94 -0.22 12.12
CA GLU A 14 -8.67 -0.22 13.40
C GLU A 14 -7.78 -0.65 14.55
N LYS A 15 -6.97 -1.69 14.36
CA LYS A 15 -6.01 -2.15 15.37
C LYS A 15 -5.00 -1.06 15.71
N GLU A 16 -4.45 -0.40 14.70
CA GLU A 16 -3.45 0.63 14.90
C GLU A 16 -4.03 1.81 15.68
N ARG A 17 -5.26 2.23 15.36
CA ARG A 17 -5.93 3.35 16.03
C ARG A 17 -6.21 3.08 17.50
N HIS A 18 -6.36 1.82 17.88
CA HIS A 18 -6.59 1.41 19.27
C HIS A 18 -5.31 0.99 19.97
N SER A 19 -4.18 0.99 19.28
CA SER A 19 -2.89 0.60 19.82
C SER A 19 -2.13 1.81 20.35
N ASN A 20 -1.39 1.61 21.45
CA ASN A 20 -0.46 2.62 21.96
C ASN A 20 0.99 2.27 21.61
N ASP A 21 1.18 1.29 20.73
CA ASP A 21 2.50 0.82 20.35
C ASP A 21 3.09 1.69 19.24
N GLU A 22 4.17 2.38 19.54
CA GLU A 22 4.87 3.24 18.58
C GLU A 22 5.47 2.42 17.43
N ASN A 23 5.71 1.14 17.64
CA ASN A 23 6.31 0.25 16.65
C ASN A 23 5.28 -0.72 16.05
N PHE A 24 4.01 -0.30 16.00
CA PHE A 24 2.92 -1.15 15.54
C PHE A 24 3.22 -1.81 14.19
N PHE A 25 3.69 -1.03 13.22
CA PHE A 25 3.94 -1.53 11.86
C PHE A 25 5.19 -2.40 11.74
N ASP A 26 6.05 -2.39 12.75
CA ASP A 26 7.27 -3.22 12.75
C ASP A 26 7.00 -4.66 13.15
N ASN A 27 5.82 -4.94 13.69
CA ASN A 27 5.43 -6.28 14.11
C ASN A 27 4.36 -6.82 13.18
N CYS A 28 4.73 -7.81 12.36
CA CYS A 28 3.82 -8.42 11.39
C CYS A 28 2.57 -9.02 12.00
N GLU A 29 2.62 -9.42 13.28
CA GLU A 29 1.46 -9.97 13.98
C GLU A 29 0.34 -8.94 14.17
N ASN A 30 0.68 -7.65 14.12
CA ASN A 30 -0.30 -6.57 14.21
C ASN A 30 -1.03 -6.32 12.89
N LEU A 31 -0.50 -6.83 11.79
CA LEU A 31 -1.04 -6.60 10.45
C LEU A 31 -1.95 -7.74 10.05
N GLU A 32 -3.17 -7.43 9.63
CA GLU A 32 -4.10 -8.44 9.16
C GLU A 32 -3.73 -8.84 7.73
N PRO A 33 -3.53 -10.14 7.45
CA PRO A 33 -3.18 -10.57 6.10
C PRO A 33 -4.36 -10.43 5.15
N PHE A 34 -4.04 -10.12 3.89
CA PHE A 34 -5.04 -10.10 2.84
C PHE A 34 -5.62 -11.51 2.66
N THR A 35 -6.91 -11.58 2.30
CA THR A 35 -7.48 -12.84 1.85
C THR A 35 -6.87 -13.19 0.49
N GLU A 36 -6.98 -14.47 0.10
CA GLU A 36 -6.52 -14.90 -1.22
C GLU A 36 -7.16 -14.08 -2.34
N GLU A 37 -8.44 -13.82 -2.21
CA GLU A 37 -9.20 -13.03 -3.17
C GLU A 37 -8.70 -11.58 -3.24
N GLN A 38 -8.46 -10.96 -2.08
CA GLN A 38 -7.91 -9.60 -2.01
C GLN A 38 -6.53 -9.54 -2.66
N TYR A 39 -5.66 -10.49 -2.31
CA TYR A 39 -4.30 -10.54 -2.84
C TYR A 39 -4.31 -10.66 -4.37
N ARG A 40 -5.14 -11.53 -4.90
CA ARG A 40 -5.27 -11.73 -6.34
C ARG A 40 -5.83 -10.48 -7.02
N SER A 41 -6.84 -9.86 -6.44
CA SER A 41 -7.43 -8.63 -6.95
C SER A 41 -6.41 -7.49 -7.01
N LEU A 42 -5.59 -7.37 -5.97
CA LEU A 42 -4.55 -6.33 -5.93
C LEU A 42 -3.53 -6.52 -7.06
N ARG A 43 -3.14 -7.76 -7.35
CA ARG A 43 -2.23 -8.04 -8.45
C ARG A 43 -2.82 -7.62 -9.79
N VAL A 44 -4.08 -7.94 -10.01
CA VAL A 44 -4.78 -7.58 -11.26
C VAL A 44 -4.87 -6.06 -11.40
N ARG A 45 -5.22 -5.38 -10.32
CA ARG A 45 -5.35 -3.92 -10.35
C ARG A 45 -4.01 -3.24 -10.58
N LEU A 46 -2.93 -3.74 -10.00
CA LEU A 46 -1.60 -3.20 -10.28
C LEU A 46 -1.28 -3.27 -11.77
N GLU A 47 -1.58 -4.39 -12.41
CA GLU A 47 -1.37 -4.53 -13.84
C GLU A 47 -2.23 -3.56 -14.65
N GLU A 48 -3.45 -3.30 -14.21
CA GLU A 48 -4.35 -2.34 -14.86
C GLU A 48 -3.81 -0.91 -14.81
N TYR A 49 -3.05 -0.59 -13.75
CA TYR A 49 -2.41 0.72 -13.61
C TYR A 49 -1.00 0.74 -14.21
N GLU A 50 -0.65 -0.27 -15.00
CA GLU A 50 0.63 -0.36 -15.72
C GLU A 50 1.84 -0.61 -14.84
N TYR A 51 1.62 -1.15 -13.64
CA TYR A 51 2.70 -1.69 -12.83
C TYR A 51 3.04 -3.08 -13.35
N VAL A 52 4.29 -3.28 -13.73
CA VAL A 52 4.76 -4.53 -14.34
C VAL A 52 5.51 -5.36 -13.30
N PHE A 53 5.14 -6.64 -13.18
CA PHE A 53 5.81 -7.56 -12.26
C PHE A 53 7.29 -7.68 -12.61
N GLN A 54 8.17 -7.52 -11.64
CA GLN A 54 9.61 -7.61 -11.81
C GLN A 54 10.16 -8.89 -11.20
N GLU A 55 9.88 -9.13 -9.93
CA GLU A 55 10.44 -10.30 -9.24
C GLU A 55 9.66 -10.62 -7.98
N LYS A 56 9.83 -11.86 -7.52
CA LYS A 56 9.38 -12.29 -6.21
C LYS A 56 10.60 -12.34 -5.31
N ASN A 57 10.57 -11.63 -4.19
CA ASN A 57 11.65 -11.65 -3.22
C ASN A 57 11.11 -12.07 -1.84
N LYS A 58 11.96 -12.05 -0.82
CA LYS A 58 11.57 -12.51 0.52
C LYS A 58 10.46 -11.66 1.16
N TYR A 59 10.25 -10.44 0.67
CA TYR A 59 9.22 -9.55 1.21
C TYR A 59 7.89 -9.67 0.49
N GLY A 60 7.89 -10.08 -0.78
CA GLY A 60 6.68 -10.19 -1.58
C GLY A 60 6.95 -10.06 -3.06
N LEU A 61 5.97 -9.52 -3.78
CA LEU A 61 6.04 -9.35 -5.22
C LEU A 61 6.38 -7.90 -5.55
N LEU A 62 7.46 -7.69 -6.27
CA LEU A 62 7.90 -6.35 -6.68
C LEU A 62 7.39 -6.04 -8.08
N PHE A 63 6.74 -4.89 -8.21
CA PHE A 63 6.25 -4.35 -9.48
C PHE A 63 6.92 -3.00 -9.74
N GLU A 64 7.04 -2.64 -10.99
CA GLU A 64 7.62 -1.35 -11.38
C GLU A 64 6.73 -0.65 -12.41
N HIS A 65 6.56 0.66 -12.20
CA HIS A 65 5.88 1.54 -13.16
C HIS A 65 6.93 2.38 -13.84
N LYS A 66 6.83 2.53 -15.15
CA LYS A 66 7.84 3.26 -15.92
C LYS A 66 7.96 4.75 -15.54
N GLU A 67 6.92 5.32 -14.94
CA GLU A 67 6.91 6.74 -14.59
C GLU A 67 6.85 7.00 -13.08
N TYR A 68 6.16 6.15 -12.33
CA TYR A 68 5.77 6.46 -10.95
C TYR A 68 6.51 5.68 -9.86
N GLY A 69 7.48 4.86 -10.23
CA GLY A 69 8.29 4.15 -9.24
C GLY A 69 7.89 2.70 -9.09
N THR A 70 7.80 2.22 -7.85
CA THR A 70 7.59 0.80 -7.57
C THR A 70 6.40 0.54 -6.67
N ALA A 71 5.95 -0.71 -6.67
CA ALA A 71 4.95 -1.20 -5.74
C ALA A 71 5.41 -2.57 -5.23
N LEU A 72 5.35 -2.78 -3.92
CA LEU A 72 5.69 -4.05 -3.29
C LEU A 72 4.44 -4.62 -2.64
N LEU A 73 3.97 -5.77 -3.12
CA LEU A 73 2.80 -6.43 -2.58
C LEU A 73 3.25 -7.56 -1.65
N THR A 74 2.99 -7.39 -0.36
CA THR A 74 3.26 -8.41 0.66
C THR A 74 1.96 -9.11 1.04
N GLU A 75 2.04 -10.06 1.96
CA GLU A 75 0.84 -10.75 2.45
C GLU A 75 -0.07 -9.84 3.27
N GLU A 76 0.47 -8.78 3.87
CA GLU A 76 -0.28 -7.91 4.78
C GLU A 76 -0.43 -6.47 4.30
N ALA A 77 0.29 -6.07 3.26
CA ALA A 77 0.31 -4.67 2.84
C ALA A 77 0.70 -4.53 1.37
N LEU A 78 0.37 -3.37 0.81
CA LEU A 78 0.84 -2.96 -0.51
C LEU A 78 1.53 -1.62 -0.34
N PHE A 79 2.81 -1.55 -0.69
CA PHE A 79 3.63 -0.35 -0.53
C PHE A 79 3.93 0.27 -1.88
N PHE A 80 3.54 1.53 -2.06
CA PHE A 80 3.91 2.31 -3.23
C PHE A 80 5.07 3.22 -2.86
N THR A 81 6.10 3.24 -3.71
CA THR A 81 7.26 4.11 -3.52
C THR A 81 7.46 4.93 -4.79
N THR A 82 7.51 6.25 -4.64
CA THR A 82 7.66 7.17 -5.76
C THR A 82 8.67 8.27 -5.42
N SER A 83 8.98 9.14 -6.37
CA SER A 83 9.87 10.28 -6.16
C SER A 83 9.15 11.38 -5.37
N PHE A 84 9.91 12.40 -4.93
CA PHE A 84 9.33 13.58 -4.27
C PHE A 84 8.74 14.60 -5.24
N SER A 85 8.61 14.28 -6.52
CA SER A 85 7.90 15.13 -7.47
C SER A 85 6.44 15.27 -7.06
N GLU A 86 5.93 16.50 -7.00
CA GLU A 86 4.53 16.75 -6.64
C GLU A 86 3.57 16.04 -7.57
N ASP A 87 3.89 15.99 -8.87
CA ASP A 87 3.05 15.31 -9.85
C ASP A 87 3.00 13.80 -9.59
N ASP A 88 4.15 13.18 -9.32
CA ASP A 88 4.21 11.75 -9.04
C ASP A 88 3.50 11.39 -7.75
N ILE A 89 3.70 12.19 -6.70
CA ILE A 89 3.03 11.98 -5.40
C ILE A 89 1.51 12.06 -5.60
N PHE A 90 1.04 13.03 -6.35
CA PHE A 90 -0.39 13.21 -6.61
C PHE A 90 -0.96 12.00 -7.37
N GLU A 91 -0.29 11.58 -8.44
CA GLU A 91 -0.76 10.46 -9.26
C GLU A 91 -0.76 9.13 -8.49
N VAL A 92 0.32 8.85 -7.78
CA VAL A 92 0.40 7.63 -6.96
C VAL A 92 -0.62 7.67 -5.82
N GLY A 93 -0.83 8.85 -5.23
CA GLY A 93 -1.85 9.05 -4.23
C GLY A 93 -3.26 8.75 -4.74
N LEU A 94 -3.57 9.18 -5.96
CA LEU A 94 -4.86 8.87 -6.58
C LEU A 94 -5.01 7.37 -6.85
N ILE A 95 -3.97 6.73 -7.36
CA ILE A 95 -3.98 5.28 -7.61
C ILE A 95 -4.23 4.53 -6.30
N ALA A 96 -3.51 4.88 -5.24
CA ALA A 96 -3.68 4.24 -3.95
C ALA A 96 -5.09 4.46 -3.39
N SER A 97 -5.63 5.67 -3.53
CA SER A 97 -6.99 5.97 -3.06
C SER A 97 -8.05 5.15 -3.81
N GLU A 98 -7.85 4.92 -5.10
CA GLU A 98 -8.79 4.10 -5.87
C GLU A 98 -8.84 2.65 -5.39
N PHE A 99 -7.73 2.15 -4.84
CA PHE A 99 -7.69 0.79 -4.28
C PHE A 99 -8.55 0.66 -3.02
N THR A 100 -8.96 1.77 -2.41
CA THR A 100 -9.81 1.77 -1.21
C THR A 100 -11.30 1.83 -1.54
N ASP A 101 -11.66 1.82 -2.81
CA ASP A 101 -13.04 1.99 -3.27
C ASP A 101 -14.02 0.91 -2.79
N THR A 102 -13.51 -0.28 -2.48
CA THR A 102 -14.34 -1.39 -1.98
C THR A 102 -14.68 -1.27 -0.49
N GLY A 103 -13.99 -0.39 0.24
CA GLY A 103 -14.13 -0.28 1.69
C GLY A 103 -13.36 -1.34 2.48
N GLU A 104 -12.66 -2.23 1.80
CA GLU A 104 -11.89 -3.30 2.46
C GLU A 104 -10.48 -2.89 2.85
N LEU A 105 -9.94 -1.84 2.22
CA LEU A 105 -8.58 -1.38 2.43
C LEU A 105 -8.56 0.07 2.91
N ALA A 106 -7.49 0.43 3.61
CA ALA A 106 -7.24 1.80 4.08
C ALA A 106 -5.88 2.27 3.61
N LYS A 107 -5.78 3.54 3.27
CA LYS A 107 -4.55 4.17 2.79
C LYS A 107 -3.83 4.85 3.95
N TYR A 108 -2.56 4.56 4.09
CA TYR A 108 -1.69 5.17 5.11
C TYR A 108 -0.56 5.93 4.43
N ASP A 109 -0.49 7.24 4.70
CA ASP A 109 0.54 8.11 4.17
C ASP A 109 1.26 8.77 5.35
N PRO A 110 2.41 8.23 5.79
CA PRO A 110 3.10 8.73 6.99
C PRO A 110 3.64 10.15 6.82
N GLN A 111 3.74 10.62 5.58
CA GLN A 111 4.26 11.96 5.29
C GLN A 111 3.14 12.98 5.11
N ASN A 112 1.89 12.55 5.26
CA ASN A 112 0.71 13.41 5.09
C ASN A 112 -0.41 12.97 6.06
N ASP A 113 -0.17 13.10 7.37
CA ASP A 113 -1.11 12.84 8.45
C ASP A 113 -1.53 11.38 8.69
N GLY A 114 -0.88 10.42 8.04
CA GLY A 114 -1.15 9.01 8.28
C GLY A 114 -2.35 8.47 7.53
N TRP A 115 -3.38 8.01 8.25
CA TRP A 115 -4.56 7.40 7.62
C TRP A 115 -5.40 8.42 6.84
N GLU A 116 -5.74 8.07 5.61
CA GLU A 116 -6.67 8.86 4.82
C GLU A 116 -8.08 8.65 5.36
N GLU A 117 -8.76 9.75 5.66
CA GLU A 117 -10.15 9.71 6.10
C GLU A 117 -11.06 9.97 4.89
N THR A 118 -12.12 9.19 4.78
CA THR A 118 -13.08 9.31 3.69
C THR A 118 -14.44 9.73 4.22
#